data_b326ff99ca5e87c228c284ab90044450
#
_entry.id   b326ff99ca5e87c228c284ab90044450
#
_cell.length_a   1.000
_cell.length_b   1.000
_cell.length_c   1.000
_cell.angle_alpha   90.00
_cell.angle_beta   90.00
_cell.angle_gamma   90.00
#
_symmetry.space_group_name_H-M   'P 1'
#
loop_
_entity.id
_entity.type
_entity.pdbx_description
1 polymer ?
#
loop_
_entity_poly.entity_id
_entity_poly.type
_entity_poly.pdbx_seq_one_letter_code
_entity_poly.pdbx_strand_id
1 'polypeptide(L)'
;LRGLPVPVKSSSDEKGIVEWYRPEFLPIEGKGILFLDEINMAPPTMQGVAQQLILDRKIGKYEVPSGWYVFAAGNRKEDKASVFNMPAPLSNRFLHLFLETNFECFKTYSFEKDICEEIISFLSYRPNLLHKLTNNEMAWPSPRTWELASDLYKIGLPIDSAVGDSVAHEFESYLEVYGKIPNL
;
A
#
# COMPACT_ATOMS: atom_id res chain seq x y z
N LEU A 1 17.46 2.63 -6.55
CA LEU A 1 18.04 1.56 -5.74
C LEU A 1 19.57 1.49 -5.82
N ARG A 2 20.20 1.72 -6.98
CA ARG A 2 21.67 1.67 -7.12
C ARG A 2 22.42 2.80 -6.40
N GLY A 3 21.75 3.91 -6.10
CA GLY A 3 22.35 5.10 -5.54
C GLY A 3 22.94 6.03 -6.59
N LEU A 4 23.90 6.86 -6.16
CA LEU A 4 24.52 7.90 -6.99
C LEU A 4 25.89 7.44 -7.50
N PRO A 5 26.14 7.47 -8.82
CA PRO A 5 27.48 7.20 -9.36
C PRO A 5 28.36 8.43 -9.16
N VAL A 6 29.52 8.24 -8.54
CA VAL A 6 30.50 9.31 -8.33
C VAL A 6 31.83 8.89 -8.97
N PRO A 7 32.37 9.73 -9.87
CA PRO A 7 33.68 9.46 -10.44
C PRO A 7 34.78 9.66 -9.38
N VAL A 8 35.58 8.65 -9.17
CA VAL A 8 36.73 8.70 -8.25
C VAL A 8 38.00 8.52 -9.05
N LYS A 9 38.95 9.45 -8.89
CA LYS A 9 40.27 9.28 -9.44
C LYS A 9 41.11 8.38 -8.49
N SER A 10 41.53 7.24 -8.99
CA SER A 10 42.53 6.45 -8.26
C SER A 10 43.90 7.09 -8.46
N SER A 11 44.68 7.23 -7.39
CA SER A 11 46.04 7.76 -7.42
C SER A 11 47.04 6.90 -8.18
N SER A 12 46.64 5.68 -8.57
CA SER A 12 47.47 4.68 -9.23
C SER A 12 47.07 4.37 -10.69
N ASP A 13 45.91 4.84 -11.14
CA ASP A 13 45.40 4.57 -12.50
C ASP A 13 44.99 5.84 -13.21
N GLU A 14 45.48 6.06 -14.45
CA GLU A 14 45.03 7.14 -15.34
C GLU A 14 43.55 6.98 -15.75
N LYS A 15 42.96 5.83 -15.51
CA LYS A 15 41.56 5.53 -15.79
C LYS A 15 40.75 5.72 -14.51
N GLY A 16 39.93 6.80 -14.48
CA GLY A 16 38.96 7.00 -13.40
C GLY A 16 37.97 5.84 -13.29
N ILE A 17 37.61 5.49 -12.07
CA ILE A 17 36.54 4.52 -11.77
C ILE A 17 35.29 5.25 -11.27
N VAL A 18 34.13 4.61 -11.47
CA VAL A 18 32.87 5.10 -10.91
C VAL A 18 32.56 4.29 -9.67
N GLU A 19 32.42 4.97 -8.54
CA GLU A 19 31.90 4.36 -7.32
C GLU A 19 30.43 4.71 -7.12
N TRP A 20 29.66 3.76 -6.62
CA TRP A 20 28.25 3.93 -6.34
C TRP A 20 28.07 4.16 -4.85
N TYR A 21 27.59 5.36 -4.50
CA TYR A 21 27.16 5.64 -3.14
C TYR A 21 25.75 5.08 -2.94
N ARG A 22 25.60 4.17 -1.97
CA ARG A 22 24.32 3.57 -1.70
C ARG A 22 23.33 4.62 -1.15
N PRO A 23 22.02 4.47 -1.42
CA PRO A 23 20.99 5.23 -0.74
C PRO A 23 21.00 5.01 0.77
N GLU A 24 20.69 6.05 1.55
CA GLU A 24 20.70 6.01 3.01
C GLU A 24 19.71 4.97 3.58
N PHE A 25 18.56 4.79 2.95
CA PHE A 25 17.55 3.83 3.38
C PHE A 25 17.96 2.35 3.26
N LEU A 26 19.04 2.04 2.56
CA LEU A 26 19.54 0.67 2.50
C LEU A 26 20.34 0.35 3.77
N PRO A 27 20.00 -0.73 4.50
CA PRO A 27 20.63 -1.07 5.77
C PRO A 27 22.11 -1.46 5.59
N ILE A 28 22.93 -1.14 6.61
CA ILE A 28 24.36 -1.54 6.65
C ILE A 28 24.56 -2.71 7.59
N GLU A 29 23.77 -2.77 8.66
CA GLU A 29 23.90 -3.73 9.75
C GLU A 29 22.57 -3.97 10.44
N GLY A 30 22.54 -4.83 11.46
CA GLY A 30 21.36 -5.08 12.26
C GLY A 30 20.38 -6.08 11.64
N LYS A 31 19.13 -6.01 12.08
CA LYS A 31 18.04 -6.92 11.67
C LYS A 31 16.78 -6.09 11.36
N GLY A 32 16.03 -6.52 10.36
CA GLY A 32 14.79 -5.83 10.01
C GLY A 32 14.16 -6.33 8.72
N ILE A 33 13.22 -5.53 8.23
CA ILE A 33 12.52 -5.76 6.97
C ILE A 33 12.86 -4.62 6.02
N LEU A 34 13.40 -4.96 4.86
CA LEU A 34 13.50 -4.05 3.72
C LEU A 34 12.22 -4.20 2.89
N PHE A 35 11.34 -3.21 3.01
CA PHE A 35 10.03 -3.24 2.38
C PHE A 35 10.05 -2.46 1.06
N LEU A 36 9.65 -3.12 -0.02
CA LEU A 36 9.55 -2.55 -1.36
C LEU A 36 8.07 -2.39 -1.70
N ASP A 37 7.55 -1.21 -1.43
CA ASP A 37 6.14 -0.92 -1.70
C ASP A 37 5.91 -0.65 -3.19
N GLU A 38 4.73 -1.02 -3.70
CA GLU A 38 4.29 -0.84 -5.08
C GLU A 38 5.28 -1.34 -6.14
N ILE A 39 5.95 -2.45 -5.87
CA ILE A 39 7.03 -2.96 -6.73
C ILE A 39 6.61 -3.15 -8.20
N ASN A 40 5.37 -3.49 -8.45
CA ASN A 40 4.83 -3.71 -9.78
C ASN A 40 4.29 -2.43 -10.46
N MET A 41 4.29 -1.29 -9.78
CA MET A 41 4.10 0.02 -10.40
C MET A 41 5.41 0.57 -10.98
N ALA A 42 6.55 0.04 -10.54
CA ALA A 42 7.84 0.41 -11.08
C ALA A 42 8.00 -0.08 -12.54
N PRO A 43 8.59 0.72 -13.43
CA PRO A 43 8.89 0.29 -14.80
C PRO A 43 9.72 -1.00 -14.84
N PRO A 44 9.62 -1.82 -15.89
CA PRO A 44 10.33 -3.11 -15.99
C PRO A 44 11.85 -3.01 -15.76
N THR A 45 12.47 -1.91 -16.20
CA THR A 45 13.90 -1.64 -15.96
C THR A 45 14.24 -1.50 -14.49
N MET A 46 13.37 -0.87 -13.71
CA MET A 46 13.53 -0.73 -12.25
C MET A 46 13.23 -2.03 -11.52
N GLN A 47 12.22 -2.79 -12.00
CA GLN A 47 11.97 -4.13 -11.49
C GLN A 47 13.18 -5.06 -11.70
N GLY A 48 13.91 -4.92 -12.83
CA GLY A 48 15.16 -5.63 -13.08
C GLY A 48 16.26 -5.33 -12.04
N VAL A 49 16.37 -4.08 -11.58
CA VAL A 49 17.30 -3.72 -10.49
C VAL A 49 16.84 -4.31 -9.15
N ALA A 50 15.53 -4.25 -8.86
CA ALA A 50 14.96 -4.85 -7.67
C ALA A 50 15.14 -6.38 -7.68
N GLN A 51 15.04 -7.01 -8.85
CA GLN A 51 15.30 -8.43 -9.02
C GLN A 51 16.69 -8.82 -8.51
N GLN A 52 17.75 -8.10 -8.87
CA GLN A 52 19.10 -8.37 -8.39
C GLN A 52 19.18 -8.27 -6.86
N LEU A 53 18.55 -7.24 -6.27
CA LEU A 53 18.49 -7.07 -4.82
C LEU A 53 17.78 -8.24 -4.12
N ILE A 54 16.69 -8.71 -4.70
CA ILE A 54 15.88 -9.79 -4.12
C ILE A 54 16.55 -11.15 -4.30
N LEU A 55 17.12 -11.43 -5.47
CA LEU A 55 17.72 -12.73 -5.79
C LEU A 55 19.10 -12.90 -5.13
N ASP A 56 19.98 -11.93 -5.38
CA ASP A 56 21.37 -12.03 -5.04
C ASP A 56 21.69 -11.34 -3.71
N ARG A 57 20.69 -10.62 -3.15
CA ARG A 57 20.82 -9.77 -1.98
C ARG A 57 21.92 -8.69 -2.16
N LYS A 58 22.19 -8.31 -3.41
CA LYS A 58 23.26 -7.39 -3.81
C LYS A 58 22.79 -6.40 -4.86
N ILE A 59 23.37 -5.20 -4.83
CA ILE A 59 23.30 -4.23 -5.94
C ILE A 59 24.68 -3.62 -6.10
N GLY A 60 25.37 -3.95 -7.19
CA GLY A 60 26.75 -3.53 -7.37
C GLY A 60 27.65 -4.02 -6.23
N LYS A 61 28.27 -3.10 -5.49
CA LYS A 61 29.11 -3.43 -4.31
C LYS A 61 28.32 -3.58 -3.00
N TYR A 62 27.04 -3.14 -2.98
CA TYR A 62 26.22 -3.22 -1.79
C TYR A 62 25.63 -4.63 -1.60
N GLU A 63 25.67 -5.13 -0.38
CA GLU A 63 25.06 -6.39 0.03
C GLU A 63 24.09 -6.17 1.19
N VAL A 64 22.88 -6.75 1.09
CA VAL A 64 21.89 -6.70 2.18
C VAL A 64 22.38 -7.55 3.34
N PRO A 65 22.49 -6.99 4.57
CA PRO A 65 22.95 -7.76 5.71
C PRO A 65 22.06 -8.98 5.98
N SER A 66 22.67 -10.06 6.49
CA SER A 66 22.00 -11.37 6.67
C SER A 66 20.79 -11.32 7.61
N GLY A 67 20.74 -10.36 8.52
CA GLY A 67 19.63 -10.17 9.46
C GLY A 67 18.39 -9.48 8.86
N TRP A 68 18.43 -9.09 7.58
CA TRP A 68 17.34 -8.37 6.92
C TRP A 68 16.55 -9.27 5.98
N TYR A 69 15.22 -9.21 6.07
CA TYR A 69 14.32 -9.84 5.12
C TYR A 69 13.84 -8.81 4.09
N VAL A 70 13.65 -9.27 2.84
CA VAL A 70 13.10 -8.42 1.78
C VAL A 70 11.64 -8.79 1.57
N PHE A 71 10.76 -7.83 1.83
CA PHE A 71 9.33 -7.92 1.58
C PHE A 71 8.97 -6.96 0.45
N ALA A 72 7.94 -7.31 -0.30
CA ALA A 72 7.40 -6.43 -1.32
C ALA A 72 5.88 -6.44 -1.29
N ALA A 73 5.27 -5.31 -1.60
CA ALA A 73 3.85 -5.19 -1.86
C ALA A 73 3.59 -4.74 -3.30
N GLY A 74 2.43 -5.06 -3.81
CA GLY A 74 1.99 -4.63 -5.13
C GLY A 74 0.49 -4.83 -5.29
N ASN A 75 -0.11 -4.05 -6.18
CA ASN A 75 -1.53 -4.12 -6.48
C ASN A 75 -1.79 -5.23 -7.51
N ARG A 76 -2.95 -5.86 -7.42
CA ARG A 76 -3.39 -6.84 -8.43
C ARG A 76 -3.89 -6.10 -9.67
N LYS A 77 -3.81 -6.76 -10.82
CA LYS A 77 -4.35 -6.21 -12.07
C LYS A 77 -5.87 -6.01 -12.02
N GLU A 78 -6.55 -6.88 -11.30
CA GLU A 78 -7.99 -6.85 -11.08
C GLU A 78 -8.43 -5.60 -10.31
N ASP A 79 -7.53 -5.04 -9.50
CA ASP A 79 -7.77 -3.81 -8.74
C ASP A 79 -7.64 -2.54 -9.60
N LYS A 80 -7.54 -2.69 -10.94
CA LYS A 80 -7.44 -1.60 -11.95
C LYS A 80 -6.30 -0.62 -11.72
N ALA A 81 -5.32 -1.00 -10.93
CA ALA A 81 -4.10 -0.23 -10.77
C ALA A 81 -3.27 -0.25 -12.06
N SER A 82 -2.61 0.84 -12.38
CA SER A 82 -1.64 0.91 -13.49
C SER A 82 -0.38 0.13 -13.14
N VAL A 83 -0.47 -1.19 -13.22
CA VAL A 83 0.64 -2.08 -12.85
C VAL A 83 1.28 -2.72 -14.07
N PHE A 84 2.59 -2.88 -14.01
CA PHE A 84 3.34 -3.69 -14.98
C PHE A 84 3.30 -5.17 -14.55
N ASN A 85 3.38 -6.05 -15.55
CA ASN A 85 3.59 -7.46 -15.26
C ASN A 85 4.94 -7.65 -14.59
N MET A 86 4.93 -8.31 -13.44
CA MET A 86 6.17 -8.73 -12.81
C MET A 86 6.83 -9.82 -13.69
N PRO A 87 8.12 -9.68 -14.03
CA PRO A 87 8.84 -10.72 -14.77
C PRO A 87 8.77 -12.07 -14.04
N ALA A 88 8.53 -13.16 -14.79
CA ALA A 88 8.38 -14.49 -14.22
C ALA A 88 9.56 -14.91 -13.29
N PRO A 89 10.83 -14.61 -13.62
CA PRO A 89 11.94 -14.92 -12.72
C PRO A 89 11.86 -14.18 -11.38
N LEU A 90 11.35 -12.95 -11.37
CA LEU A 90 11.15 -12.17 -10.15
C LEU A 90 9.97 -12.70 -9.34
N SER A 91 8.83 -12.93 -10.01
CA SER A 91 7.63 -13.46 -9.37
C SER A 91 7.87 -14.80 -8.68
N ASN A 92 8.60 -15.72 -9.33
CA ASN A 92 8.89 -17.05 -8.79
C ASN A 92 9.85 -17.06 -7.57
N ARG A 93 10.33 -15.90 -7.14
CA ARG A 93 11.23 -15.76 -5.98
C ARG A 93 10.53 -15.27 -4.72
N PHE A 94 9.25 -14.93 -4.84
CA PHE A 94 8.43 -14.54 -3.71
C PHE A 94 7.54 -15.67 -3.23
N LEU A 95 7.33 -15.72 -1.93
CA LEU A 95 6.15 -16.33 -1.35
C LEU A 95 4.99 -15.34 -1.50
N HIS A 96 4.00 -15.69 -2.30
CA HIS A 96 2.86 -14.82 -2.57
C HIS A 96 1.80 -14.95 -1.49
N LEU A 97 1.46 -13.82 -0.86
CA LEU A 97 0.37 -13.70 0.10
C LEU A 97 -0.68 -12.76 -0.48
N PHE A 98 -1.93 -13.20 -0.44
CA PHE A 98 -3.06 -12.38 -0.89
C PHE A 98 -3.76 -11.80 0.33
N LEU A 99 -3.88 -10.46 0.36
CA LEU A 99 -4.63 -9.75 1.39
C LEU A 99 -6.01 -9.41 0.84
N GLU A 100 -7.03 -9.76 1.59
CA GLU A 100 -8.42 -9.47 1.27
C GLU A 100 -9.03 -8.60 2.38
N THR A 101 -9.93 -7.69 1.98
CA THR A 101 -10.69 -6.92 2.96
C THR A 101 -11.66 -7.84 3.70
N ASN A 102 -11.69 -7.71 5.02
CA ASN A 102 -12.58 -8.46 5.88
C ASN A 102 -13.27 -7.51 6.87
N PHE A 103 -14.59 -7.58 6.95
CA PHE A 103 -15.37 -6.67 7.81
C PHE A 103 -15.08 -6.89 9.30
N GLU A 104 -14.92 -8.11 9.77
CA GLU A 104 -14.64 -8.37 11.19
C GLU A 104 -13.27 -7.82 11.61
N CYS A 105 -12.27 -7.94 10.73
CA CYS A 105 -10.96 -7.31 10.94
C CYS A 105 -11.08 -5.78 10.96
N PHE A 106 -11.86 -5.20 10.03
CA PHE A 106 -12.10 -3.75 9.99
C PHE A 106 -12.85 -3.29 11.23
N LYS A 107 -13.83 -4.02 11.71
CA LYS A 107 -14.58 -3.73 12.94
C LYS A 107 -13.66 -3.69 14.16
N THR A 108 -12.74 -4.66 14.29
CA THR A 108 -11.73 -4.63 15.38
C THR A 108 -10.85 -3.39 15.29
N TYR A 109 -10.34 -3.09 14.10
CA TYR A 109 -9.55 -1.88 13.82
C TYR A 109 -10.32 -0.59 14.14
N SER A 110 -11.63 -0.57 13.83
CA SER A 110 -12.50 0.60 14.03
C SER A 110 -12.59 1.01 15.50
N PHE A 111 -12.59 0.07 16.42
CA PHE A 111 -12.57 0.37 17.86
C PHE A 111 -11.23 0.97 18.32
N GLU A 112 -10.13 0.55 17.73
CA GLU A 112 -8.80 1.12 18.03
C GLU A 112 -8.63 2.54 17.48
N LYS A 113 -9.32 2.85 16.38
CA LYS A 113 -9.23 4.13 15.65
C LYS A 113 -10.38 5.08 15.93
N ASP A 114 -11.27 4.73 16.84
CA ASP A 114 -12.44 5.56 17.19
C ASP A 114 -13.27 5.95 15.95
N ILE A 115 -13.50 4.99 15.05
CA ILE A 115 -14.39 5.18 13.90
C ILE A 115 -15.84 5.29 14.39
N CYS A 116 -16.63 6.18 13.79
CA CYS A 116 -18.01 6.43 14.18
C CYS A 116 -18.85 5.15 14.20
N GLU A 117 -19.67 5.01 15.22
CA GLU A 117 -20.53 3.84 15.43
C GLU A 117 -21.56 3.67 14.30
N GLU A 118 -22.06 4.78 13.74
CA GLU A 118 -22.98 4.82 12.61
C GLU A 118 -22.38 4.18 11.36
N ILE A 119 -21.08 4.43 11.08
CA ILE A 119 -20.35 3.83 9.96
C ILE A 119 -20.16 2.34 10.19
N ILE A 120 -19.79 1.92 11.40
CA ILE A 120 -19.63 0.51 11.75
C ILE A 120 -20.96 -0.22 11.59
N SER A 121 -22.05 0.39 12.07
CA SER A 121 -23.39 -0.13 11.98
C SER A 121 -23.86 -0.26 10.52
N PHE A 122 -23.65 0.77 9.71
CA PHE A 122 -23.95 0.75 8.28
C PHE A 122 -23.19 -0.36 7.55
N LEU A 123 -21.88 -0.47 7.79
CA LEU A 123 -21.05 -1.49 7.16
C LEU A 123 -21.37 -2.90 7.67
N SER A 124 -21.89 -3.04 8.89
CA SER A 124 -22.43 -4.31 9.38
C SER A 124 -23.64 -4.77 8.57
N TYR A 125 -24.48 -3.81 8.17
CA TYR A 125 -25.65 -4.05 7.31
C TYR A 125 -25.25 -4.23 5.84
N ARG A 126 -24.23 -3.50 5.37
CA ARG A 126 -23.75 -3.48 3.98
C ARG A 126 -22.25 -3.81 3.87
N PRO A 127 -21.81 -5.01 4.27
CA PRO A 127 -20.38 -5.34 4.32
C PRO A 127 -19.68 -5.31 2.95
N ASN A 128 -20.43 -5.45 1.86
CA ASN A 128 -19.94 -5.32 0.48
C ASN A 128 -19.51 -3.89 0.13
N LEU A 129 -19.93 -2.88 0.90
CA LEU A 129 -19.50 -1.48 0.74
C LEU A 129 -18.24 -1.13 1.54
N LEU A 130 -17.67 -2.07 2.29
CA LEU A 130 -16.38 -1.84 2.90
C LEU A 130 -15.26 -1.62 1.87
N HIS A 131 -15.34 -2.35 0.75
CA HIS A 131 -14.39 -2.21 -0.36
C HIS A 131 -15.12 -2.47 -1.68
N LYS A 132 -15.39 -1.41 -2.43
CA LYS A 132 -16.08 -1.51 -3.70
C LYS A 132 -15.49 -0.51 -4.69
N LEU A 133 -14.66 -1.00 -5.59
CA LEU A 133 -14.07 -0.17 -6.64
C LEU A 133 -15.15 0.24 -7.64
N THR A 134 -15.34 1.55 -7.83
CA THR A 134 -16.23 2.13 -8.85
C THR A 134 -15.42 2.64 -10.04
N ASN A 135 -15.97 2.51 -11.25
CA ASN A 135 -15.20 2.79 -12.47
C ASN A 135 -15.20 4.27 -12.87
N ASN A 136 -16.12 5.06 -12.36
CA ASN A 136 -16.38 6.42 -12.85
C ASN A 136 -16.31 7.49 -11.77
N GLU A 137 -16.04 7.13 -10.53
CA GLU A 137 -15.94 8.07 -9.41
C GLU A 137 -14.48 8.25 -8.99
N MET A 138 -14.10 9.45 -8.62
CA MET A 138 -12.76 9.74 -8.09
C MET A 138 -12.61 9.23 -6.67
N ALA A 139 -13.68 9.20 -5.90
CA ALA A 139 -13.77 8.63 -4.57
C ALA A 139 -14.54 7.31 -4.61
N TRP A 140 -14.11 6.33 -3.85
CA TRP A 140 -14.74 5.01 -3.75
C TRP A 140 -14.49 4.39 -2.38
N PRO A 141 -15.42 3.55 -1.87
CA PRO A 141 -15.32 3.00 -0.53
C PRO A 141 -14.18 1.98 -0.40
N SER A 142 -13.35 2.18 0.59
CA SER A 142 -12.28 1.29 1.04
C SER A 142 -12.11 1.43 2.55
N PRO A 143 -11.43 0.51 3.25
CA PRO A 143 -11.16 0.66 4.67
C PRO A 143 -10.53 2.02 5.04
N ARG A 144 -9.59 2.49 4.22
CA ARG A 144 -8.93 3.80 4.39
C ARG A 144 -9.89 4.97 4.21
N THR A 145 -10.74 4.91 3.19
CA THR A 145 -11.68 6.02 2.92
C THR A 145 -12.85 6.04 3.89
N TRP A 146 -13.20 4.91 4.51
CA TRP A 146 -14.15 4.88 5.62
C TRP A 146 -13.59 5.49 6.92
N GLU A 147 -12.30 5.34 7.19
CA GLU A 147 -11.65 6.07 8.28
C GLU A 147 -11.73 7.59 8.04
N LEU A 148 -11.37 8.04 6.84
CA LEU A 148 -11.51 9.44 6.44
C LEU A 148 -12.97 9.93 6.49
N ALA A 149 -13.92 9.13 6.03
CA ALA A 149 -15.36 9.44 6.11
C ALA A 149 -15.81 9.60 7.57
N SER A 150 -15.31 8.81 8.50
CA SER A 150 -15.58 8.96 9.93
C SER A 150 -15.08 10.30 10.47
N ASP A 151 -13.88 10.72 10.08
CA ASP A 151 -13.34 12.01 10.51
C ASP A 151 -14.16 13.18 9.96
N LEU A 152 -14.58 13.11 8.69
CA LEU A 152 -15.47 14.10 8.09
C LEU A 152 -16.84 14.14 8.79
N TYR A 153 -17.43 12.99 9.04
CA TYR A 153 -18.73 12.87 9.70
C TYR A 153 -18.72 13.45 11.11
N LYS A 154 -17.67 13.19 11.91
CA LYS A 154 -17.49 13.73 13.27
C LYS A 154 -17.51 15.25 13.32
N ILE A 155 -17.01 15.91 12.27
CA ILE A 155 -17.00 17.37 12.17
C ILE A 155 -18.20 17.96 11.40
N GLY A 156 -19.16 17.12 11.06
CA GLY A 156 -20.40 17.53 10.38
C GLY A 156 -20.24 17.85 8.90
N LEU A 157 -19.21 17.31 8.24
CA LEU A 157 -19.01 17.44 6.80
C LEU A 157 -19.58 16.23 6.05
N PRO A 158 -20.02 16.43 4.78
CA PRO A 158 -20.48 15.33 3.94
C PRO A 158 -19.33 14.36 3.62
N ILE A 159 -19.66 13.09 3.46
CA ILE A 159 -18.69 12.01 3.26
C ILE A 159 -18.53 11.55 1.79
N ASP A 160 -19.29 12.16 0.87
CA ASP A 160 -19.29 11.88 -0.57
C ASP A 160 -17.89 11.96 -1.19
N SER A 161 -17.11 12.96 -0.78
CA SER A 161 -15.73 13.14 -1.22
C SER A 161 -14.77 12.02 -0.79
N ALA A 162 -15.13 11.22 0.21
CA ALA A 162 -14.34 10.09 0.69
C ALA A 162 -14.79 8.76 0.09
N VAL A 163 -16.09 8.50 0.04
CA VAL A 163 -16.66 7.18 -0.32
C VAL A 163 -17.43 7.17 -1.65
N GLY A 164 -17.56 8.32 -2.31
CA GLY A 164 -18.33 8.52 -3.54
C GLY A 164 -19.79 8.81 -3.28
N ASP A 165 -20.41 9.56 -4.22
CA ASP A 165 -21.78 10.10 -4.09
C ASP A 165 -22.82 9.00 -3.83
N SER A 166 -22.76 7.93 -4.60
CA SER A 166 -23.74 6.83 -4.51
C SER A 166 -23.74 6.16 -3.12
N VAL A 167 -22.56 5.96 -2.55
CA VAL A 167 -22.41 5.30 -1.24
C VAL A 167 -22.72 6.26 -0.10
N ALA A 168 -22.39 7.54 -0.25
CA ALA A 168 -22.75 8.58 0.71
C ALA A 168 -24.28 8.72 0.83
N HIS A 169 -25.02 8.78 -0.28
CA HIS A 169 -26.48 8.78 -0.28
C HIS A 169 -27.10 7.53 0.36
N GLU A 170 -26.50 6.36 0.12
CA GLU A 170 -26.98 5.13 0.75
C GLU A 170 -26.76 5.17 2.28
N PHE A 171 -25.64 5.74 2.72
CA PHE A 171 -25.35 5.95 4.13
C PHE A 171 -26.32 6.96 4.77
N GLU A 172 -26.57 8.09 4.14
CA GLU A 172 -27.55 9.09 4.61
C GLU A 172 -28.95 8.48 4.76
N SER A 173 -29.40 7.75 3.74
CA SER A 173 -30.70 7.04 3.78
C SER A 173 -30.77 6.01 4.92
N TYR A 174 -29.65 5.35 5.19
CA TYR A 174 -29.54 4.44 6.33
C TYR A 174 -29.68 5.18 7.66
N LEU A 175 -29.05 6.34 7.82
CA LEU A 175 -29.10 7.13 9.04
C LEU A 175 -30.52 7.63 9.34
N GLU A 176 -31.30 8.00 8.32
CA GLU A 176 -32.72 8.41 8.48
C GLU A 176 -33.58 7.30 9.08
N VAL A 177 -33.28 6.06 8.77
CA VAL A 177 -33.99 4.89 9.30
C VAL A 177 -33.42 4.49 10.67
N TYR A 178 -32.08 4.48 10.79
CA TYR A 178 -31.37 4.12 12.01
C TYR A 178 -31.77 4.99 13.19
N GLY A 179 -31.87 6.32 12.99
CA GLY A 179 -32.32 7.26 14.02
C GLY A 179 -33.78 7.09 14.49
N LYS A 180 -34.58 6.28 13.80
CA LYS A 180 -35.97 5.95 14.17
C LYS A 180 -36.12 4.63 14.90
N ILE A 181 -35.04 3.84 15.02
CA ILE A 181 -35.04 2.59 15.77
C ILE A 181 -34.96 2.93 17.27
N PRO A 182 -35.92 2.53 18.11
CA PRO A 182 -35.84 2.77 19.53
C PRO A 182 -34.61 2.05 20.11
N ASN A 183 -33.86 2.73 20.97
CA ASN A 183 -32.86 2.06 21.78
C ASN A 183 -33.56 1.00 22.65
N LEU A 184 -33.34 -0.28 22.33
CA LEU A 184 -33.82 -1.41 23.10
C LEU A 184 -32.95 -1.66 24.31
#